data_8ef9a7f1ccc2fb3af8e1750969d89f3b
#
_entry.id   8ef9a7f1ccc2fb3af8e1750969d89f3b
#
_cell.length_a   1.000
_cell.length_b   1.000
_cell.length_c   1.000
_cell.angle_alpha   90.00
_cell.angle_beta   90.00
_cell.angle_gamma   90.00
#
_symmetry.space_group_name_H-M   'P 1'
#
loop_
_entity.id
_entity.type
_entity.pdbx_description
1 polymer ?
#
loop_
_entity_poly.entity_id
_entity_poly.type
_entity_poly.pdbx_seq_one_letter_code
_entity_poly.pdbx_strand_id
1 'polypeptide(L)'
;MDNINNKKTKKNKSYIVKYDNKKIHSDSLYMVEVIYIIVEHYISMNNTLTFDELKEVFKNCKGGDKPLFVGINDIDKVSSYKEEHYFTNNRKNLKLDNVEFGIYTQWYGSGKNENFKKVIEHVSQLGYEVIIQDDERTECKDITNGINKKEDTEEILEEHLSNVNDEEINYNKIIDTPLNMILYGPPGTGKTYNTVNYAVSIVEKKEIDEVVEEAKNDREGVFKRYKKYLSEKKIVFTTFHQNYSYEEFIQGIRANTNNTDQLSFIKQDGVFKDLVERAKNDRENYYVMIIDEINRGNISRIFGELITLIEDDKRLNQPNETLVTLPSKEVFAVPSNLFILGTMNTADKSIALIDIALRRRFEFIPMYTDYSVIKDFEHILKPINKSIYEKKRSADYMIGHAFFVNKELKDLKKIANNKIIPLLNEYFNGRENDVIEVLSRGGINTIINEDTFQIEYYDGNDI
;
A
#
# COMPACT_ATOMS: atom_id res chain seq x y z
N MET A 1 28.06 32.79 -7.82
CA MET A 1 27.58 33.29 -6.50
C MET A 1 26.43 32.38 -6.11
N ASP A 2 26.77 31.46 -5.28
CA ASP A 2 25.97 30.27 -4.93
C ASP A 2 24.98 30.62 -3.85
N ASN A 3 23.71 30.28 -4.07
CA ASN A 3 22.71 30.24 -3.01
C ASN A 3 22.31 28.75 -2.80
N ILE A 4 23.09 28.09 -1.94
CA ILE A 4 22.73 26.79 -1.39
C ILE A 4 21.66 27.01 -0.32
N ASN A 5 20.41 26.68 -0.69
CA ASN A 5 19.30 26.61 0.27
C ASN A 5 19.46 25.39 1.17
N ASN A 6 20.06 25.59 2.34
CA ASN A 6 20.02 24.66 3.45
C ASN A 6 18.58 24.54 4.00
N LYS A 7 17.79 23.60 3.49
CA LYS A 7 16.61 23.10 4.21
C LYS A 7 17.10 22.24 5.38
N LYS A 8 17.15 22.80 6.58
CA LYS A 8 17.29 22.05 7.82
C LYS A 8 16.10 21.09 7.93
N THR A 9 16.34 19.79 7.75
CA THR A 9 15.42 18.72 8.12
C THR A 9 15.17 18.82 9.61
N LYS A 10 13.92 19.07 10.02
CA LYS A 10 13.52 19.02 11.44
C LYS A 10 13.58 17.57 11.88
N LYS A 11 14.49 17.23 12.78
CA LYS A 11 14.53 15.93 13.46
C LYS A 11 13.23 15.76 14.26
N ASN A 12 12.52 14.68 14.04
CA ASN A 12 11.35 14.31 14.83
C ASN A 12 11.83 13.64 16.12
N LYS A 13 11.33 14.11 17.28
CA LYS A 13 11.58 13.50 18.58
C LYS A 13 10.55 12.40 18.83
N SER A 14 10.98 11.28 19.40
CA SER A 14 10.09 10.24 19.89
C SER A 14 10.02 10.23 21.41
N TYR A 15 8.96 9.66 21.98
CA TYR A 15 8.65 9.71 23.40
C TYR A 15 8.27 8.34 23.93
N ILE A 16 8.67 8.03 25.17
CA ILE A 16 8.21 6.86 25.92
C ILE A 16 7.44 7.36 27.13
N VAL A 17 6.31 6.74 27.43
CA VAL A 17 5.48 7.05 28.60
C VAL A 17 5.50 5.88 29.56
N LYS A 18 5.82 6.18 30.84
CA LYS A 18 5.76 5.21 31.94
C LYS A 18 4.78 5.71 33.02
N TYR A 19 4.19 4.77 33.74
CA TYR A 19 3.42 5.01 34.94
C TYR A 19 3.83 3.99 36.00
N ASP A 20 4.11 4.44 37.21
CA ASP A 20 4.62 3.60 38.31
C ASP A 20 5.82 2.74 37.89
N ASN A 21 6.82 3.37 37.23
CA ASN A 21 8.01 2.74 36.68
C ASN A 21 7.77 1.67 35.60
N LYS A 22 6.53 1.46 35.15
CA LYS A 22 6.20 0.53 34.07
C LYS A 22 5.88 1.29 32.80
N LYS A 23 6.44 0.84 31.67
CA LYS A 23 6.10 1.37 30.35
C LYS A 23 4.62 1.03 30.04
N ILE A 24 3.78 2.05 29.81
CA ILE A 24 2.34 1.87 29.55
C ILE A 24 2.02 1.71 28.06
N HIS A 25 3.02 1.93 27.18
CA HIS A 25 2.88 1.73 25.75
C HIS A 25 4.15 1.10 25.19
N SER A 26 4.05 0.19 24.23
CA SER A 26 5.18 -0.62 23.71
C SER A 26 6.08 0.16 22.77
N ASP A 27 5.57 1.19 22.10
CA ASP A 27 6.24 1.84 21.00
C ASP A 27 6.71 3.26 21.34
N SER A 28 7.62 3.80 20.51
CA SER A 28 7.98 5.21 20.55
C SER A 28 6.81 6.06 20.06
N LEU A 29 6.42 7.05 20.87
CA LEU A 29 5.26 7.90 20.61
C LEU A 29 5.68 9.24 20.02
N TYR A 30 4.85 9.81 19.14
CA TYR A 30 4.97 11.22 18.78
C TYR A 30 4.33 12.12 19.84
N MET A 31 4.74 13.38 19.90
CA MET A 31 4.25 14.37 20.87
C MET A 31 2.72 14.36 21.04
N VAL A 32 2.00 14.19 19.94
CA VAL A 32 0.52 14.16 19.94
C VAL A 32 -0.03 12.90 20.60
N GLU A 33 0.68 11.79 20.51
CA GLU A 33 0.28 10.48 21.03
C GLU A 33 0.51 10.35 22.53
N VAL A 34 1.52 11.03 23.04
CA VAL A 34 1.86 11.04 24.47
C VAL A 34 0.64 11.40 25.33
N ILE A 35 -0.04 12.50 24.99
CA ILE A 35 -1.19 12.95 25.78
C ILE A 35 -2.37 11.99 25.63
N TYR A 36 -2.61 11.50 24.42
CA TYR A 36 -3.68 10.54 24.18
C TYR A 36 -3.50 9.28 25.03
N ILE A 37 -2.32 8.68 25.04
CA ILE A 37 -2.02 7.48 25.82
C ILE A 37 -2.13 7.72 27.32
N ILE A 38 -1.67 8.90 27.81
CA ILE A 38 -1.81 9.25 29.22
C ILE A 38 -3.29 9.39 29.62
N VAL A 39 -4.09 10.06 28.82
CA VAL A 39 -5.52 10.25 29.10
C VAL A 39 -6.27 8.92 29.03
N GLU A 40 -6.02 8.10 28.02
CA GLU A 40 -6.63 6.78 27.89
C GLU A 40 -6.28 5.88 29.10
N HIS A 41 -5.00 5.87 29.51
CA HIS A 41 -4.58 5.12 30.68
C HIS A 41 -5.21 5.69 31.97
N TYR A 42 -5.26 7.02 32.12
CA TYR A 42 -5.86 7.66 33.29
C TYR A 42 -7.35 7.30 33.44
N ILE A 43 -8.10 7.31 32.35
CA ILE A 43 -9.49 6.87 32.31
C ILE A 43 -9.62 5.40 32.71
N SER A 44 -8.73 4.53 32.20
CA SER A 44 -8.77 3.10 32.52
C SER A 44 -8.52 2.75 33.97
N MET A 45 -7.77 3.62 34.68
CA MET A 45 -7.47 3.48 36.11
C MET A 45 -8.56 4.05 37.02
N ASN A 46 -9.48 4.87 36.49
CA ASN A 46 -10.48 5.59 37.26
C ASN A 46 -11.91 5.32 36.74
N ASN A 47 -12.43 4.16 37.04
CA ASN A 47 -13.71 3.63 36.50
C ASN A 47 -14.97 4.47 36.80
N THR A 48 -14.91 5.39 37.75
CA THR A 48 -16.04 6.25 38.17
C THR A 48 -15.88 7.70 37.73
N LEU A 49 -14.84 8.00 36.92
CA LEU A 49 -14.54 9.33 36.48
C LEU A 49 -15.60 9.88 35.52
N THR A 50 -16.01 11.14 35.75
CA THR A 50 -16.89 11.87 34.83
C THR A 50 -16.08 12.73 33.87
N PHE A 51 -16.71 13.15 32.75
CA PHE A 51 -16.02 13.99 31.75
C PHE A 51 -15.62 15.38 32.33
N ASP A 52 -16.44 15.94 33.25
CA ASP A 52 -16.11 17.22 33.86
C ASP A 52 -14.96 17.09 34.89
N GLU A 53 -14.88 16.00 35.62
CA GLU A 53 -13.74 15.70 36.49
C GLU A 53 -12.45 15.49 35.67
N LEU A 54 -12.53 14.81 34.54
CA LEU A 54 -11.40 14.67 33.61
C LEU A 54 -10.90 16.03 33.13
N LYS A 55 -11.80 16.94 32.76
CA LYS A 55 -11.44 18.31 32.34
C LYS A 55 -10.76 19.08 33.47
N GLU A 56 -11.23 18.91 34.69
CA GLU A 56 -10.62 19.58 35.87
C GLU A 56 -9.23 19.04 36.17
N VAL A 57 -9.03 17.72 36.10
CA VAL A 57 -7.71 17.10 36.28
C VAL A 57 -6.69 17.64 35.29
N PHE A 58 -7.05 17.77 34.02
CA PHE A 58 -6.16 18.23 32.94
C PHE A 58 -6.33 19.70 32.57
N LYS A 59 -6.93 20.53 33.43
CA LYS A 59 -7.24 21.95 33.14
C LYS A 59 -6.04 22.81 32.78
N ASN A 60 -4.85 22.46 33.27
CA ASN A 60 -3.60 23.16 32.98
C ASN A 60 -2.91 22.70 31.68
N CYS A 61 -3.42 21.61 31.08
CA CYS A 61 -2.92 21.08 29.82
C CYS A 61 -3.68 21.77 28.67
N LYS A 62 -3.10 22.81 28.08
CA LYS A 62 -3.73 23.60 27.01
C LYS A 62 -2.82 23.72 25.80
N GLY A 63 -3.40 23.71 24.62
CA GLY A 63 -2.74 24.02 23.36
C GLY A 63 -2.82 25.53 23.05
N GLY A 64 -2.09 26.37 23.80
CA GLY A 64 -2.26 27.82 23.76
C GLY A 64 -3.58 28.23 24.42
N ASP A 65 -4.43 28.97 23.72
CA ASP A 65 -5.75 29.39 24.22
C ASP A 65 -6.86 28.33 24.08
N LYS A 66 -6.52 27.15 23.55
CA LYS A 66 -7.48 26.09 23.28
C LYS A 66 -7.53 25.07 24.42
N PRO A 67 -8.74 24.63 24.84
CA PRO A 67 -8.88 23.58 25.86
C PRO A 67 -8.30 22.26 25.33
N LEU A 68 -7.85 21.39 26.24
CA LEU A 68 -7.32 20.06 25.86
C LEU A 68 -8.45 19.13 25.34
N PHE A 69 -9.62 19.21 25.93
CA PHE A 69 -10.77 18.35 25.60
C PHE A 69 -11.94 19.17 25.09
N VAL A 70 -12.62 18.65 24.07
CA VAL A 70 -13.87 19.20 23.56
C VAL A 70 -14.82 18.05 23.25
N GLY A 71 -16.03 18.11 23.81
CA GLY A 71 -17.10 17.17 23.45
C GLY A 71 -17.50 17.33 21.99
N ILE A 72 -17.90 16.23 21.35
CA ILE A 72 -18.30 16.24 19.93
C ILE A 72 -19.41 17.28 19.68
N ASN A 73 -20.39 17.37 20.58
CA ASN A 73 -21.52 18.31 20.45
C ASN A 73 -21.13 19.79 20.69
N ASP A 74 -19.93 20.06 21.21
CA ASP A 74 -19.47 21.42 21.54
C ASP A 74 -18.38 21.90 20.57
N ILE A 75 -17.98 21.07 19.65
CA ILE A 75 -16.88 21.37 18.71
C ILE A 75 -17.13 22.64 17.91
N ASP A 76 -18.40 22.88 17.52
CA ASP A 76 -18.82 24.04 16.79
C ASP A 76 -18.69 25.36 17.55
N LYS A 77 -18.60 25.31 18.86
CA LYS A 77 -18.49 26.49 19.72
C LYS A 77 -17.06 26.98 19.89
N VAL A 78 -16.06 26.20 19.54
CA VAL A 78 -14.65 26.44 19.90
C VAL A 78 -13.85 27.22 18.87
N SER A 79 -14.10 27.12 17.60
CA SER A 79 -13.55 27.99 16.52
C SER A 79 -13.92 27.52 15.10
N SER A 80 -13.52 28.29 14.06
CA SER A 80 -13.81 28.00 12.65
C SER A 80 -12.94 26.90 11.97
N TYR A 81 -11.93 26.31 12.68
CA TYR A 81 -11.02 25.25 12.16
C TYR A 81 -11.05 24.01 13.05
N LYS A 82 -12.13 23.26 13.09
CA LYS A 82 -12.66 22.66 14.29
C LYS A 82 -12.36 21.19 14.49
N GLU A 83 -12.78 20.34 13.56
CA GLU A 83 -12.62 18.88 13.67
C GLU A 83 -11.16 18.44 13.51
N GLU A 84 -10.42 19.03 12.57
CA GLU A 84 -9.02 18.66 12.29
C GLU A 84 -8.07 18.91 13.47
N HIS A 85 -8.44 19.75 14.43
CA HIS A 85 -7.62 20.06 15.59
C HIS A 85 -7.81 19.11 16.76
N TYR A 86 -8.96 18.46 16.87
CA TYR A 86 -9.31 17.58 17.96
C TYR A 86 -9.50 16.13 17.55
N PHE A 87 -9.93 15.90 16.31
CA PHE A 87 -10.20 14.56 15.78
C PHE A 87 -9.34 14.35 14.54
N THR A 88 -8.36 13.50 14.61
CA THR A 88 -7.65 13.04 13.42
C THR A 88 -8.33 11.80 12.86
N ASN A 89 -8.42 11.69 11.54
CA ASN A 89 -9.12 10.64 10.78
C ASN A 89 -8.76 9.18 11.15
N ASN A 90 -7.78 8.95 12.01
CA ASN A 90 -7.31 7.62 12.39
C ASN A 90 -7.32 7.36 13.90
N ARG A 91 -7.89 8.23 14.74
CA ARG A 91 -7.93 8.04 16.19
C ARG A 91 -9.35 7.80 16.67
N LYS A 92 -9.53 6.75 17.48
CA LYS A 92 -10.79 6.49 18.17
C LYS A 92 -11.09 7.68 19.06
N ASN A 93 -12.26 8.28 18.91
CA ASN A 93 -12.79 9.22 19.87
C ASN A 93 -12.86 8.55 21.25
N LEU A 94 -12.43 9.26 22.28
CA LEU A 94 -12.57 8.76 23.63
C LEU A 94 -14.02 8.98 24.10
N LYS A 95 -14.50 8.05 24.91
CA LYS A 95 -15.86 8.13 25.49
C LYS A 95 -15.78 7.96 26.99
N LEU A 96 -16.38 8.90 27.72
CA LEU A 96 -16.45 8.89 29.17
C LEU A 96 -17.80 9.47 29.61
N ASP A 97 -18.50 8.79 30.54
CA ASP A 97 -19.79 9.22 31.09
C ASP A 97 -20.81 9.62 29.99
N ASN A 98 -20.94 8.78 28.94
CA ASN A 98 -21.75 9.02 27.74
C ASN A 98 -21.39 10.26 26.90
N VAL A 99 -20.31 10.95 27.20
CA VAL A 99 -19.75 12.03 26.38
C VAL A 99 -18.65 11.49 25.49
N GLU A 100 -18.82 11.64 24.20
CA GLU A 100 -17.75 11.40 23.22
C GLU A 100 -16.98 12.70 23.02
N PHE A 101 -15.63 12.65 23.10
CA PHE A 101 -14.80 13.84 23.05
C PHE A 101 -13.48 13.61 22.31
N GLY A 102 -12.89 14.69 21.83
CA GLY A 102 -11.58 14.74 21.21
C GLY A 102 -10.53 15.43 22.05
N ILE A 103 -9.28 15.09 21.80
CA ILE A 103 -8.10 15.70 22.43
C ILE A 103 -7.44 16.64 21.43
N TYR A 104 -6.99 17.82 21.89
CA TYR A 104 -6.28 18.78 21.06
C TYR A 104 -4.97 18.21 20.53
N THR A 105 -4.79 18.24 19.22
CA THR A 105 -3.67 17.60 18.52
C THR A 105 -2.66 18.57 17.92
N GLN A 106 -2.99 19.86 17.86
CA GLN A 106 -2.16 20.85 17.16
C GLN A 106 -1.08 21.45 18.10
N TRP A 107 0.01 20.71 18.28
CA TRP A 107 1.14 21.11 19.12
C TRP A 107 2.31 21.75 18.33
N TYR A 108 2.09 22.26 17.10
CA TYR A 108 3.12 22.79 16.20
C TYR A 108 3.29 24.31 16.25
N GLY A 109 4.53 24.79 16.12
CA GLY A 109 4.91 26.21 16.03
C GLY A 109 5.89 26.66 17.11
N SER A 110 6.44 27.86 16.98
CA SER A 110 7.54 28.38 17.81
C SER A 110 7.27 28.53 19.31
N GLY A 111 6.00 28.60 19.73
CA GLY A 111 5.61 28.64 21.15
C GLY A 111 5.16 27.30 21.74
N LYS A 112 5.07 26.27 20.94
CA LYS A 112 4.39 25.01 21.30
C LYS A 112 5.21 24.07 22.19
N ASN A 113 6.54 24.16 22.13
CA ASN A 113 7.42 23.39 23.01
C ASN A 113 7.24 23.77 24.47
N GLU A 114 6.95 25.05 24.79
CA GLU A 114 6.68 25.48 26.16
C GLU A 114 5.36 24.95 26.69
N ASN A 115 4.31 24.95 25.87
CA ASN A 115 3.03 24.41 26.28
C ASN A 115 3.11 22.90 26.50
N PHE A 116 3.83 22.17 25.65
CA PHE A 116 4.03 20.73 25.82
C PHE A 116 4.88 20.42 27.07
N LYS A 117 5.90 21.22 27.38
CA LYS A 117 6.65 21.10 28.65
C LYS A 117 5.75 21.25 29.88
N LYS A 118 4.85 22.22 29.87
CA LYS A 118 3.85 22.39 30.95
C LYS A 118 2.94 21.21 31.11
N VAL A 119 2.57 20.57 29.97
CA VAL A 119 1.80 19.33 30.00
C VAL A 119 2.60 18.20 30.62
N ILE A 120 3.87 18.02 30.23
CA ILE A 120 4.75 17.01 30.83
C ILE A 120 4.91 17.23 32.34
N GLU A 121 5.16 18.47 32.77
CA GLU A 121 5.25 18.84 34.19
C GLU A 121 3.95 18.49 34.95
N HIS A 122 2.81 18.77 34.35
CA HIS A 122 1.51 18.46 34.95
C HIS A 122 1.26 16.95 35.08
N VAL A 123 1.50 16.20 33.99
CA VAL A 123 1.27 14.74 34.02
C VAL A 123 2.29 14.02 34.92
N SER A 124 3.47 14.58 35.13
CA SER A 124 4.43 14.06 36.11
C SER A 124 3.89 14.13 37.54
N GLN A 125 3.08 15.14 37.87
CA GLN A 125 2.38 15.22 39.16
C GLN A 125 1.29 14.17 39.34
N LEU A 126 0.79 13.62 38.21
CA LEU A 126 -0.17 12.50 38.16
C LEU A 126 0.50 11.12 38.17
N GLY A 127 1.84 11.07 38.31
CA GLY A 127 2.60 9.82 38.35
C GLY A 127 3.11 9.32 36.97
N TYR A 128 2.99 10.12 35.92
CA TYR A 128 3.50 9.75 34.61
C TYR A 128 4.90 10.29 34.35
N GLU A 129 5.78 9.45 33.85
CA GLU A 129 7.11 9.82 33.37
C GLU A 129 7.11 9.81 31.83
N VAL A 130 7.52 10.93 31.22
CA VAL A 130 7.66 11.06 29.77
C VAL A 130 9.12 11.22 29.42
N ILE A 131 9.69 10.22 28.77
CA ILE A 131 11.10 10.17 28.37
C ILE A 131 11.22 10.60 26.90
N ILE A 132 12.08 11.56 26.61
CA ILE A 132 12.37 12.02 25.25
C ILE A 132 13.55 11.20 24.71
N GLN A 133 13.36 10.53 23.57
CA GLN A 133 14.42 9.88 22.83
C GLN A 133 14.90 10.82 21.72
N ASP A 134 16.13 11.29 21.79
CA ASP A 134 16.80 11.97 20.68
C ASP A 134 17.56 10.95 19.85
N ASP A 135 17.40 10.97 18.53
CA ASP A 135 18.10 10.13 17.56
C ASP A 135 19.59 10.53 17.40
N GLU A 136 20.34 10.49 18.50
CA GLU A 136 21.80 10.47 18.48
C GLU A 136 22.26 9.74 19.74
N ARG A 137 23.07 8.71 19.53
CA ARG A 137 23.86 8.06 20.58
C ARG A 137 24.60 9.11 21.40
N THR A 138 24.04 9.55 22.51
CA THR A 138 24.76 10.08 23.68
C THR A 138 23.76 10.42 24.80
N GLU A 139 23.93 9.74 25.92
CA GLU A 139 23.52 10.10 27.28
C GLU A 139 22.06 10.53 27.51
N CYS A 140 21.33 9.68 28.18
CA CYS A 140 20.11 10.04 28.92
C CYS A 140 20.38 11.26 29.81
N LYS A 141 19.81 12.41 29.46
CA LYS A 141 19.71 13.52 30.40
C LYS A 141 18.35 13.48 31.06
N ASP A 142 18.33 12.93 32.26
CA ASP A 142 17.21 13.06 33.19
C ASP A 142 16.88 14.51 33.45
N ILE A 143 15.65 14.91 33.13
CA ILE A 143 15.08 16.17 33.64
C ILE A 143 14.22 15.84 34.86
N THR A 144 14.85 15.28 35.87
CA THR A 144 14.36 15.28 37.24
C THR A 144 15.57 15.29 38.17
N ASN A 145 15.83 16.40 38.81
CA ASN A 145 16.82 16.47 39.88
C ASN A 145 16.28 15.78 41.13
N GLY A 146 17.04 14.82 41.60
CA GLY A 146 17.22 14.51 43.01
C GLY A 146 16.30 13.49 43.61
N ILE A 147 16.81 12.28 43.78
CA ILE A 147 17.06 11.62 45.08
C ILE A 147 17.83 10.32 44.81
N ASN A 148 18.95 10.19 45.54
CA ASN A 148 19.85 9.03 45.56
C ASN A 148 19.19 7.75 46.03
N LYS A 149 19.48 6.60 45.39
CA LYS A 149 20.20 5.48 46.04
C LYS A 149 20.61 4.41 45.04
N LYS A 150 21.84 3.98 45.28
CA LYS A 150 22.60 2.95 44.57
C LYS A 150 22.14 1.52 44.87
N GLU A 151 22.55 0.67 43.91
CA GLU A 151 23.05 -0.70 44.08
C GLU A 151 22.07 -1.85 43.76
N ASP A 152 22.62 -2.75 42.93
CA ASP A 152 22.26 -4.16 42.70
C ASP A 152 21.17 -4.47 41.66
N THR A 153 21.52 -4.42 40.35
CA THR A 153 20.94 -5.28 39.29
C THR A 153 21.74 -5.23 37.96
N GLU A 154 23.07 -5.23 38.00
CA GLU A 154 23.89 -5.24 36.77
C GLU A 154 24.25 -6.64 36.23
N GLU A 155 23.92 -7.74 36.90
CA GLU A 155 24.43 -9.07 36.51
C GLU A 155 23.51 -9.96 35.65
N ILE A 156 22.26 -9.58 35.34
CA ILE A 156 21.33 -10.45 34.58
C ILE A 156 21.07 -9.95 33.15
N LEU A 157 21.52 -8.77 32.78
CA LEU A 157 21.27 -8.19 31.44
C LEU A 157 22.45 -8.35 30.46
N GLU A 158 23.63 -8.75 30.91
CA GLU A 158 24.79 -8.93 30.03
C GLU A 158 24.85 -10.29 29.29
N GLU A 159 24.12 -11.30 29.73
CA GLU A 159 24.19 -12.64 29.12
C GLU A 159 23.25 -12.83 27.90
N HIS A 160 22.33 -11.92 27.63
CA HIS A 160 21.44 -11.98 26.45
C HIS A 160 21.75 -10.99 25.33
N LEU A 161 22.74 -10.10 25.51
CA LEU A 161 23.14 -9.09 24.52
C LEU A 161 24.44 -9.39 23.77
N SER A 162 25.11 -10.51 24.08
CA SER A 162 26.43 -10.82 23.51
C SER A 162 26.42 -11.64 22.21
N ASN A 163 25.27 -11.91 21.57
CA ASN A 163 25.20 -12.70 20.35
C ASN A 163 24.41 -12.03 19.21
N VAL A 164 24.35 -10.72 19.14
CA VAL A 164 23.95 -10.02 17.92
C VAL A 164 25.15 -9.22 17.43
N ASN A 165 25.88 -9.80 16.51
CA ASN A 165 26.82 -9.03 15.69
C ASN A 165 25.99 -7.97 14.97
N ASP A 166 26.06 -6.70 15.41
CA ASP A 166 25.63 -5.52 14.67
C ASP A 166 26.58 -5.30 13.46
N GLU A 167 26.50 -6.20 12.48
CA GLU A 167 26.80 -5.77 11.12
C GLU A 167 25.63 -4.88 10.71
N GLU A 168 25.87 -3.59 10.58
CA GLU A 168 25.00 -2.67 9.87
C GLU A 168 24.75 -3.24 8.48
N ILE A 169 23.69 -4.04 8.33
CA ILE A 169 23.24 -4.48 7.01
C ILE A 169 22.62 -3.25 6.37
N ASN A 170 23.46 -2.52 5.66
CA ASN A 170 23.06 -1.40 4.83
C ASN A 170 22.21 -1.99 3.69
N TYR A 171 20.88 -1.95 3.84
CA TYR A 171 19.93 -2.35 2.81
C TYR A 171 19.92 -1.32 1.67
N ASN A 172 21.09 -1.09 1.06
CA ASN A 172 21.15 -0.38 -0.19
C ASN A 172 20.44 -1.26 -1.21
N LYS A 173 19.26 -0.83 -1.64
CA LYS A 173 18.52 -1.41 -2.75
C LYS A 173 19.49 -1.54 -3.93
N ILE A 174 19.75 -2.77 -4.35
CA ILE A 174 20.75 -3.09 -5.38
C ILE A 174 20.25 -2.69 -6.77
N ILE A 175 18.91 -2.63 -6.94
CA ILE A 175 18.22 -2.30 -8.20
C ILE A 175 17.34 -1.07 -8.03
N ASP A 176 17.24 -0.24 -9.06
CA ASP A 176 16.34 0.93 -9.07
C ASP A 176 14.92 0.54 -9.49
N THR A 177 14.32 -0.41 -8.77
CA THR A 177 12.95 -0.89 -9.00
C THR A 177 12.08 -0.58 -7.78
N PRO A 178 10.90 0.05 -7.92
CA PRO A 178 10.00 0.34 -6.80
C PRO A 178 9.59 -0.94 -6.07
N LEU A 179 9.46 -0.87 -4.72
CA LEU A 179 9.01 -2.02 -3.92
C LEU A 179 7.55 -2.38 -4.23
N ASN A 180 6.73 -1.40 -4.59
CA ASN A 180 5.34 -1.60 -4.95
C ASN A 180 5.06 -0.93 -6.29
N MET A 181 4.62 -1.68 -7.29
CA MET A 181 4.34 -1.14 -8.61
C MET A 181 3.08 -1.76 -9.24
N ILE A 182 2.43 -1.00 -10.11
CA ILE A 182 1.28 -1.45 -10.88
C ILE A 182 1.53 -1.17 -12.37
N LEU A 183 1.58 -2.22 -13.18
CA LEU A 183 1.57 -2.10 -14.62
C LEU A 183 0.13 -1.85 -15.07
N TYR A 184 -0.15 -0.65 -15.59
CA TYR A 184 -1.51 -0.28 -15.96
C TYR A 184 -1.63 0.15 -17.42
N GLY A 185 -2.82 0.01 -17.99
CA GLY A 185 -3.09 0.45 -19.35
C GLY A 185 -4.20 -0.36 -20.01
N PRO A 186 -4.45 -0.10 -21.32
CA PRO A 186 -5.48 -0.78 -22.09
C PRO A 186 -5.31 -2.30 -22.15
N PRO A 187 -6.36 -3.07 -22.46
CA PRO A 187 -6.23 -4.51 -22.64
C PRO A 187 -5.34 -4.87 -23.83
N GLY A 188 -4.57 -5.95 -23.71
CA GLY A 188 -3.70 -6.43 -24.78
C GLY A 188 -2.41 -5.65 -24.97
N THR A 189 -1.95 -4.86 -23.99
CA THR A 189 -0.66 -4.13 -24.02
C THR A 189 0.50 -4.91 -23.41
N GLY A 190 0.32 -6.20 -23.10
CA GLY A 190 1.38 -7.06 -22.59
C GLY A 190 1.68 -6.91 -21.09
N LYS A 191 0.76 -6.37 -20.29
CA LYS A 191 0.94 -6.22 -18.82
C LYS A 191 1.37 -7.52 -18.16
N THR A 192 0.53 -8.56 -18.25
CA THR A 192 0.81 -9.88 -17.67
C THR A 192 2.04 -10.55 -18.30
N TYR A 193 2.33 -10.27 -19.59
CA TYR A 193 3.58 -10.72 -20.24
C TYR A 193 4.81 -10.10 -19.56
N ASN A 194 4.77 -8.82 -19.25
CA ASN A 194 5.87 -8.09 -18.65
C ASN A 194 6.03 -8.35 -17.15
N THR A 195 5.00 -8.85 -16.43
CA THR A 195 5.19 -9.27 -15.03
C THR A 195 6.27 -10.35 -14.91
N VAL A 196 6.43 -11.20 -15.92
CA VAL A 196 7.51 -12.20 -15.97
C VAL A 196 8.88 -11.52 -16.01
N ASN A 197 9.05 -10.49 -16.85
CA ASN A 197 10.32 -9.76 -16.99
C ASN A 197 10.68 -9.03 -15.68
N TYR A 198 9.72 -8.28 -15.12
CA TYR A 198 9.91 -7.59 -13.84
C TYR A 198 10.21 -8.57 -12.69
N ALA A 199 9.48 -9.67 -12.60
CA ALA A 199 9.70 -10.62 -11.53
C ALA A 199 11.07 -11.31 -11.61
N VAL A 200 11.53 -11.65 -12.82
CA VAL A 200 12.87 -12.22 -13.03
C VAL A 200 13.96 -11.20 -12.75
N SER A 201 13.81 -9.95 -13.21
CA SER A 201 14.79 -8.88 -12.96
C SER A 201 14.96 -8.62 -11.46
N ILE A 202 13.86 -8.56 -10.70
CA ILE A 202 13.88 -8.37 -9.25
C ILE A 202 14.61 -9.53 -8.55
N VAL A 203 14.20 -10.78 -8.83
CA VAL A 203 14.80 -11.95 -8.14
C VAL A 203 16.29 -12.10 -8.47
N GLU A 204 16.69 -11.77 -9.70
CA GLU A 204 18.08 -11.82 -10.14
C GLU A 204 18.88 -10.55 -9.82
N LYS A 205 18.24 -9.54 -9.23
CA LYS A 205 18.83 -8.23 -8.90
C LYS A 205 19.44 -7.54 -10.12
N LYS A 206 18.77 -7.67 -11.28
CA LYS A 206 19.14 -7.06 -12.57
C LYS A 206 18.24 -5.87 -12.86
N GLU A 207 18.75 -4.94 -13.70
CA GLU A 207 17.90 -3.89 -14.25
C GLU A 207 16.85 -4.47 -15.19
N ILE A 208 15.66 -3.87 -15.21
CA ILE A 208 14.53 -4.36 -16.02
C ILE A 208 14.87 -4.37 -17.52
N ASP A 209 15.60 -3.37 -18.00
CA ASP A 209 15.97 -3.25 -19.40
C ASP A 209 16.85 -4.40 -19.87
N GLU A 210 17.73 -4.94 -19.02
CA GLU A 210 18.56 -6.10 -19.32
C GLU A 210 17.69 -7.34 -19.59
N VAL A 211 16.71 -7.59 -18.71
CA VAL A 211 15.84 -8.76 -18.84
C VAL A 211 14.84 -8.60 -20.00
N VAL A 212 14.40 -7.37 -20.28
CA VAL A 212 13.56 -7.07 -21.45
C VAL A 212 14.35 -7.36 -22.75
N GLU A 213 15.62 -6.97 -22.82
CA GLU A 213 16.44 -7.25 -23.99
C GLU A 213 16.77 -8.75 -24.14
N GLU A 214 17.05 -9.45 -23.01
CA GLU A 214 17.15 -10.91 -23.00
C GLU A 214 15.87 -11.57 -23.54
N ALA A 215 14.69 -11.10 -23.10
CA ALA A 215 13.41 -11.65 -23.50
C ALA A 215 13.05 -11.42 -24.99
N LYS A 216 13.60 -10.40 -25.63
CA LYS A 216 13.46 -10.19 -27.07
C LYS A 216 14.20 -11.28 -27.86
N ASN A 217 15.35 -11.73 -27.34
CA ASN A 217 16.21 -12.70 -28.00
C ASN A 217 15.93 -14.15 -27.60
N ASP A 218 15.64 -14.38 -26.31
CA ASP A 218 15.33 -15.69 -25.71
C ASP A 218 14.22 -15.61 -24.67
N ARG A 219 12.99 -15.48 -25.13
CA ARG A 219 11.82 -15.50 -24.26
C ARG A 219 11.66 -16.80 -23.48
N GLU A 220 12.00 -17.90 -24.09
CA GLU A 220 11.85 -19.22 -23.48
C GLU A 220 12.80 -19.39 -22.29
N GLY A 221 14.04 -18.91 -22.41
CA GLY A 221 15.02 -18.90 -21.31
C GLY A 221 14.55 -18.05 -20.12
N VAL A 222 14.06 -16.83 -20.37
CA VAL A 222 13.50 -15.98 -19.32
C VAL A 222 12.30 -16.65 -18.64
N PHE A 223 11.38 -17.25 -19.41
CA PHE A 223 10.20 -17.93 -18.87
C PHE A 223 10.55 -19.20 -18.08
N LYS A 224 11.60 -19.91 -18.48
CA LYS A 224 12.12 -21.08 -17.73
C LYS A 224 12.64 -20.66 -16.36
N ARG A 225 13.39 -19.53 -16.27
CA ARG A 225 13.84 -18.98 -14.99
C ARG A 225 12.66 -18.55 -14.12
N TYR A 226 11.69 -17.85 -14.69
CA TYR A 226 10.45 -17.51 -13.99
C TYR A 226 9.76 -18.74 -13.37
N LYS A 227 9.57 -19.82 -14.15
CA LYS A 227 8.98 -21.07 -13.63
C LYS A 227 9.81 -21.69 -12.50
N LYS A 228 11.13 -21.62 -12.59
CA LYS A 228 12.02 -22.05 -11.51
C LYS A 228 11.74 -21.26 -10.23
N TYR A 229 11.68 -19.94 -10.30
CA TYR A 229 11.42 -19.09 -9.12
C TYR A 229 10.00 -19.23 -8.56
N LEU A 230 9.02 -19.55 -9.39
CA LEU A 230 7.68 -19.97 -8.92
C LEU A 230 7.76 -21.27 -8.11
N SER A 231 8.51 -22.26 -8.59
CA SER A 231 8.68 -23.55 -7.87
C SER A 231 9.46 -23.39 -6.57
N GLU A 232 10.41 -22.49 -6.51
CA GLU A 232 11.16 -22.09 -5.32
C GLU A 232 10.35 -21.19 -4.37
N LYS A 233 9.17 -20.75 -4.78
CA LYS A 233 8.32 -19.79 -4.07
C LYS A 233 9.00 -18.45 -3.76
N LYS A 234 9.96 -18.04 -4.56
CA LYS A 234 10.50 -16.68 -4.59
C LYS A 234 9.57 -15.73 -5.32
N ILE A 235 8.82 -16.25 -6.28
CA ILE A 235 7.72 -15.56 -6.95
C ILE A 235 6.43 -16.27 -6.59
N VAL A 236 5.42 -15.51 -6.21
CA VAL A 236 4.06 -16.00 -5.99
C VAL A 236 3.12 -15.21 -6.88
N PHE A 237 2.22 -15.89 -7.57
CA PHE A 237 1.23 -15.31 -8.46
C PHE A 237 -0.17 -15.52 -7.91
N THR A 238 -0.96 -14.47 -7.87
CA THR A 238 -2.40 -14.55 -7.57
C THR A 238 -3.19 -13.60 -8.48
N THR A 239 -4.47 -13.87 -8.66
CA THR A 239 -5.39 -13.01 -9.42
C THR A 239 -6.48 -12.52 -8.47
N PHE A 240 -6.69 -11.21 -8.40
CA PHE A 240 -7.79 -10.68 -7.63
C PHE A 240 -9.10 -10.79 -8.39
N HIS A 241 -10.18 -11.06 -7.67
CA HIS A 241 -11.55 -11.09 -8.15
C HIS A 241 -12.49 -10.52 -7.07
N GLN A 242 -13.75 -10.28 -7.41
CA GLN A 242 -14.68 -9.59 -6.50
C GLN A 242 -14.87 -10.28 -5.14
N ASN A 243 -14.73 -11.60 -5.09
CA ASN A 243 -14.88 -12.39 -3.85
C ASN A 243 -13.55 -12.68 -3.16
N TYR A 244 -12.41 -12.17 -3.67
CA TYR A 244 -11.12 -12.38 -3.02
C TYR A 244 -11.09 -11.68 -1.67
N SER A 245 -10.63 -12.37 -0.64
CA SER A 245 -10.80 -11.92 0.74
C SER A 245 -9.48 -11.75 1.49
N TYR A 246 -9.54 -11.05 2.62
CA TYR A 246 -8.44 -10.94 3.58
C TYR A 246 -7.98 -12.33 4.06
N GLU A 247 -8.92 -13.23 4.28
CA GLU A 247 -8.67 -14.59 4.75
C GLU A 247 -7.86 -15.44 3.75
N GLU A 248 -8.01 -15.17 2.46
CA GLU A 248 -7.23 -15.85 1.41
C GLU A 248 -5.85 -15.21 1.23
N PHE A 249 -5.75 -13.92 1.49
CA PHE A 249 -4.53 -13.16 1.27
C PHE A 249 -3.61 -13.15 2.50
N ILE A 250 -4.16 -12.92 3.67
CA ILE A 250 -3.41 -12.72 4.92
C ILE A 250 -3.57 -13.92 5.84
N GLN A 251 -4.75 -14.12 6.40
CA GLN A 251 -4.98 -15.20 7.36
C GLN A 251 -6.48 -15.43 7.60
N GLY A 252 -6.91 -16.67 7.61
CA GLY A 252 -8.30 -17.04 7.84
C GLY A 252 -8.48 -18.29 8.69
N ILE A 253 -9.72 -18.56 9.05
CA ILE A 253 -10.14 -19.80 9.74
C ILE A 253 -10.82 -20.68 8.70
N ARG A 254 -10.35 -21.92 8.57
CA ARG A 254 -10.93 -22.91 7.66
C ARG A 254 -11.33 -24.18 8.39
N ALA A 255 -12.33 -24.87 7.86
CA ALA A 255 -12.72 -26.18 8.37
C ALA A 255 -11.56 -27.18 8.17
N ASN A 256 -11.26 -27.94 9.19
CA ASN A 256 -10.26 -29.01 9.13
C ASN A 256 -10.87 -30.24 8.45
N THR A 257 -10.53 -30.46 7.18
CA THR A 257 -11.03 -31.59 6.40
C THR A 257 -10.32 -32.92 6.69
N ASN A 258 -9.24 -32.89 7.47
CA ASN A 258 -8.48 -34.09 7.82
C ASN A 258 -9.09 -34.88 8.96
N ASN A 259 -10.08 -34.33 9.67
CA ASN A 259 -10.79 -35.00 10.75
C ASN A 259 -12.25 -35.17 10.37
N THR A 260 -12.66 -36.38 9.98
CA THR A 260 -14.00 -36.68 9.50
C THR A 260 -15.02 -36.86 10.62
N ASP A 261 -14.56 -37.06 11.88
CA ASP A 261 -15.43 -37.44 13.00
C ASP A 261 -15.91 -36.24 13.83
N GLN A 262 -15.22 -35.10 13.73
CA GLN A 262 -15.59 -33.87 14.43
C GLN A 262 -15.32 -32.63 13.59
N LEU A 263 -16.28 -31.71 13.49
CA LEU A 263 -16.06 -30.39 12.90
C LEU A 263 -15.06 -29.63 13.76
N SER A 264 -13.89 -29.38 13.21
CA SER A 264 -12.85 -28.56 13.82
C SER A 264 -12.39 -27.48 12.87
N PHE A 265 -11.86 -26.40 13.40
CA PHE A 265 -11.36 -25.27 12.62
C PHE A 265 -9.86 -25.13 12.82
N ILE A 266 -9.17 -24.80 11.74
CA ILE A 266 -7.75 -24.51 11.75
C ILE A 266 -7.49 -23.09 11.25
N LYS A 267 -6.52 -22.44 11.85
CA LYS A 267 -5.95 -21.20 11.33
C LYS A 267 -5.11 -21.55 10.10
N GLN A 268 -5.34 -20.86 9.01
CA GLN A 268 -4.57 -21.01 7.78
C GLN A 268 -4.03 -19.65 7.34
N ASP A 269 -2.74 -19.60 7.10
CA ASP A 269 -2.10 -18.41 6.56
C ASP A 269 -2.42 -18.27 5.08
N GLY A 270 -2.61 -17.02 4.63
CA GLY A 270 -2.87 -16.67 3.25
C GLY A 270 -1.58 -16.51 2.44
N VAL A 271 -1.75 -16.41 1.13
CA VAL A 271 -0.62 -16.44 0.19
C VAL A 271 0.40 -15.31 0.42
N PHE A 272 -0.04 -14.13 0.83
CA PHE A 272 0.84 -13.00 1.10
C PHE A 272 1.62 -13.20 2.40
N LYS A 273 0.94 -13.65 3.47
CA LYS A 273 1.60 -13.92 4.74
C LYS A 273 2.66 -15.01 4.61
N ASP A 274 2.35 -16.11 3.91
CA ASP A 274 3.33 -17.16 3.63
C ASP A 274 4.58 -16.64 2.92
N LEU A 275 4.39 -15.72 1.95
CA LEU A 275 5.51 -15.12 1.22
C LEU A 275 6.32 -14.18 2.09
N VAL A 276 5.65 -13.37 2.92
CA VAL A 276 6.30 -12.48 3.90
C VAL A 276 7.20 -13.26 4.86
N GLU A 277 6.70 -14.37 5.42
CA GLU A 277 7.50 -15.18 6.34
C GLU A 277 8.72 -15.82 5.66
N ARG A 278 8.60 -16.22 4.39
CA ARG A 278 9.76 -16.68 3.60
C ARG A 278 10.79 -15.58 3.40
N ALA A 279 10.34 -14.39 2.99
CA ALA A 279 11.22 -13.26 2.75
C ALA A 279 11.93 -12.77 4.02
N LYS A 280 11.26 -12.82 5.18
CA LYS A 280 11.88 -12.52 6.49
C LYS A 280 13.01 -13.49 6.85
N ASN A 281 12.83 -14.77 6.53
CA ASN A 281 13.78 -15.82 6.87
C ASN A 281 14.93 -15.94 5.85
N ASP A 282 14.86 -15.25 4.71
CA ASP A 282 15.86 -15.29 3.64
C ASP A 282 16.11 -13.86 3.13
N ARG A 283 16.83 -13.09 3.93
CA ARG A 283 17.05 -11.65 3.71
C ARG A 283 17.97 -11.33 2.53
N GLU A 284 18.79 -12.28 2.12
CA GLU A 284 19.73 -12.11 1.00
C GLU A 284 19.05 -12.18 -0.37
N ASN A 285 17.92 -12.85 -0.46
CA ASN A 285 17.19 -13.02 -1.70
C ASN A 285 15.98 -12.07 -1.78
N TYR A 286 15.61 -11.70 -3.01
CA TYR A 286 14.41 -10.91 -3.27
C TYR A 286 13.22 -11.81 -3.60
N TYR A 287 12.05 -11.37 -3.14
CA TYR A 287 10.77 -12.05 -3.29
C TYR A 287 9.78 -11.16 -4.01
N VAL A 288 8.90 -11.74 -4.84
CA VAL A 288 7.93 -11.00 -5.63
C VAL A 288 6.53 -11.58 -5.45
N MET A 289 5.59 -10.72 -5.04
CA MET A 289 4.16 -11.01 -5.06
C MET A 289 3.56 -10.39 -6.32
N ILE A 290 3.13 -11.22 -7.27
CA ILE A 290 2.40 -10.77 -8.45
C ILE A 290 0.91 -10.84 -8.16
N ILE A 291 0.21 -9.73 -8.35
CA ILE A 291 -1.25 -9.60 -8.19
C ILE A 291 -1.83 -9.19 -9.55
N ASP A 292 -2.32 -10.17 -10.29
CA ASP A 292 -2.99 -9.90 -11.58
C ASP A 292 -4.39 -9.35 -11.35
N GLU A 293 -4.81 -8.39 -12.18
CA GLU A 293 -6.11 -7.72 -12.08
C GLU A 293 -6.37 -7.13 -10.68
N ILE A 294 -5.38 -6.43 -10.12
CA ILE A 294 -5.42 -5.93 -8.74
C ILE A 294 -6.67 -5.09 -8.44
N ASN A 295 -7.18 -4.36 -9.42
CA ASN A 295 -8.37 -3.52 -9.28
C ASN A 295 -9.70 -4.30 -9.31
N ARG A 296 -9.73 -5.60 -9.61
CA ARG A 296 -10.96 -6.43 -9.58
C ARG A 296 -11.36 -6.83 -8.17
N GLY A 297 -10.44 -6.78 -7.20
CA GLY A 297 -10.73 -6.98 -5.79
C GLY A 297 -10.92 -5.66 -5.04
N ASN A 298 -11.55 -5.71 -3.89
CA ASN A 298 -11.55 -4.59 -2.95
C ASN A 298 -10.21 -4.56 -2.21
N ILE A 299 -9.23 -3.83 -2.74
CA ILE A 299 -7.84 -3.85 -2.26
C ILE A 299 -7.75 -3.43 -0.79
N SER A 300 -8.48 -2.38 -0.39
CA SER A 300 -8.48 -1.89 1.00
C SER A 300 -9.02 -2.93 1.97
N ARG A 301 -9.98 -3.75 1.55
CA ARG A 301 -10.52 -4.85 2.36
C ARG A 301 -9.56 -6.06 2.38
N ILE A 302 -8.91 -6.35 1.25
CA ILE A 302 -8.00 -7.49 1.12
C ILE A 302 -6.72 -7.28 1.92
N PHE A 303 -6.14 -6.08 1.86
CA PHE A 303 -4.94 -5.73 2.61
C PHE A 303 -5.25 -5.37 4.07
N GLY A 304 -6.45 -4.83 4.36
CA GLY A 304 -6.81 -4.39 5.69
C GLY A 304 -5.77 -3.43 6.29
N GLU A 305 -5.33 -3.70 7.52
CA GLU A 305 -4.31 -2.92 8.25
C GLU A 305 -2.92 -2.98 7.59
N LEU A 306 -2.65 -4.00 6.78
CA LEU A 306 -1.35 -4.18 6.13
C LEU A 306 -1.07 -3.15 5.05
N ILE A 307 -2.08 -2.42 4.60
CA ILE A 307 -1.92 -1.37 3.60
C ILE A 307 -0.89 -0.31 4.01
N THR A 308 -0.72 -0.09 5.30
CA THR A 308 0.28 0.82 5.85
C THR A 308 1.67 0.20 5.83
N LEU A 309 1.78 -1.10 6.04
CA LEU A 309 3.07 -1.81 6.14
C LEU A 309 3.80 -1.97 4.81
N ILE A 310 3.10 -1.81 3.69
CA ILE A 310 3.74 -1.90 2.37
C ILE A 310 4.47 -0.61 1.97
N GLU A 311 4.30 0.51 2.69
CA GLU A 311 5.08 1.74 2.46
C GLU A 311 6.57 1.45 2.68
N ASP A 312 7.43 1.98 1.80
CA ASP A 312 8.86 1.65 1.78
C ASP A 312 9.56 1.93 3.11
N ASP A 313 9.25 3.07 3.72
CA ASP A 313 9.82 3.53 4.99
C ASP A 313 9.26 2.81 6.23
N LYS A 314 8.17 2.03 6.09
CA LYS A 314 7.52 1.29 7.17
C LYS A 314 7.81 -0.21 7.17
N ARG A 315 8.60 -0.65 6.21
CA ARG A 315 9.06 -2.03 6.12
C ARG A 315 10.01 -2.36 7.28
N LEU A 316 10.21 -3.66 7.54
CA LEU A 316 11.19 -4.12 8.54
C LEU A 316 12.57 -3.52 8.29
N ASN A 317 13.20 -3.04 9.37
CA ASN A 317 14.51 -2.39 9.39
C ASN A 317 14.58 -1.08 8.58
N GLN A 318 13.44 -0.45 8.31
CA GLN A 318 13.38 0.89 7.71
C GLN A 318 13.13 1.95 8.78
N PRO A 319 13.43 3.25 8.51
CA PRO A 319 13.42 4.31 9.53
C PRO A 319 12.10 4.50 10.27
N ASN A 320 10.98 4.15 9.64
CA ASN A 320 9.63 4.26 10.21
C ASN A 320 8.97 2.88 10.34
N GLU A 321 9.77 1.85 10.59
CA GLU A 321 9.28 0.48 10.78
C GLU A 321 7.99 0.44 11.58
N THR A 322 7.00 -0.24 11.04
CA THR A 322 5.68 -0.34 11.66
C THR A 322 5.29 -1.80 11.80
N LEU A 323 4.83 -2.15 12.99
CA LEU A 323 4.31 -3.48 13.30
C LEU A 323 2.80 -3.41 13.48
N VAL A 324 2.06 -4.41 13.04
CA VAL A 324 0.63 -4.55 13.32
C VAL A 324 0.36 -5.87 14.03
N THR A 325 -0.72 -5.91 14.80
CA THR A 325 -1.19 -7.15 15.42
C THR A 325 -2.34 -7.69 14.58
N LEU A 326 -2.15 -8.88 14.00
CA LEU A 326 -3.19 -9.57 13.24
C LEU A 326 -4.33 -10.02 14.15
N PRO A 327 -5.52 -10.35 13.61
CA PRO A 327 -6.64 -10.90 14.39
C PRO A 327 -6.28 -12.13 15.22
N SER A 328 -5.28 -12.90 14.80
CA SER A 328 -4.69 -14.03 15.54
C SER A 328 -3.82 -13.64 16.73
N LYS A 329 -3.64 -12.35 16.98
CA LYS A 329 -2.71 -11.77 17.97
C LYS A 329 -1.22 -11.93 17.64
N GLU A 330 -0.88 -12.37 16.43
CA GLU A 330 0.49 -12.39 15.94
C GLU A 330 0.94 -10.99 15.54
N VAL A 331 2.18 -10.63 15.88
CA VAL A 331 2.81 -9.39 15.41
C VAL A 331 3.30 -9.63 13.99
N PHE A 332 2.97 -8.71 13.09
CA PHE A 332 3.25 -8.82 11.67
C PHE A 332 3.90 -7.56 11.12
N ALA A 333 4.87 -7.74 10.24
CA ALA A 333 5.53 -6.69 9.49
C ALA A 333 5.95 -7.21 8.11
N VAL A 334 6.15 -6.30 7.17
CA VAL A 334 6.55 -6.62 5.79
C VAL A 334 8.04 -6.30 5.60
N PRO A 335 8.87 -7.24 5.13
CA PRO A 335 10.29 -7.02 4.94
C PRO A 335 10.59 -6.20 3.66
N SER A 336 11.75 -5.54 3.62
CA SER A 336 12.17 -4.68 2.52
C SER A 336 12.65 -5.45 1.27
N ASN A 337 12.88 -6.75 1.38
CA ASN A 337 13.24 -7.62 0.25
C ASN A 337 12.02 -8.27 -0.45
N LEU A 338 10.80 -7.84 -0.12
CA LEU A 338 9.56 -8.28 -0.75
C LEU A 338 9.00 -7.19 -1.67
N PHE A 339 8.83 -7.50 -2.93
CA PHE A 339 8.27 -6.61 -3.95
C PHE A 339 6.82 -7.00 -4.26
N ILE A 340 5.97 -6.01 -4.52
CA ILE A 340 4.58 -6.21 -4.93
C ILE A 340 4.40 -5.64 -6.33
N LEU A 341 4.01 -6.50 -7.27
CA LEU A 341 3.80 -6.19 -8.67
C LEU A 341 2.35 -6.44 -9.07
N GLY A 342 1.57 -5.38 -9.23
CA GLY A 342 0.18 -5.46 -9.70
C GLY A 342 0.04 -5.30 -11.20
N THR A 343 -1.03 -5.84 -11.79
CA THR A 343 -1.50 -5.43 -13.11
C THR A 343 -2.90 -4.84 -13.04
N MET A 344 -3.21 -3.87 -13.89
CA MET A 344 -4.51 -3.21 -13.93
C MET A 344 -4.94 -2.90 -15.35
N ASN A 345 -6.13 -3.39 -15.74
CA ASN A 345 -6.80 -2.97 -16.97
C ASN A 345 -7.57 -1.67 -16.71
N THR A 346 -7.26 -0.61 -17.48
CA THR A 346 -7.87 0.71 -17.29
C THR A 346 -9.20 0.87 -18.03
N ALA A 347 -9.46 0.06 -19.05
CA ALA A 347 -10.72 0.09 -19.80
C ALA A 347 -11.93 -0.39 -18.98
N ASP A 348 -11.71 -1.23 -17.99
CA ASP A 348 -12.76 -1.82 -17.14
C ASP A 348 -13.31 -0.79 -16.14
N LYS A 349 -14.42 -0.13 -16.51
CA LYS A 349 -15.09 0.89 -15.64
C LYS A 349 -16.03 0.27 -14.60
N SER A 350 -16.35 -1.00 -14.69
CA SER A 350 -17.19 -1.71 -13.71
C SER A 350 -16.46 -2.00 -12.39
N ILE A 351 -15.18 -1.64 -12.32
CA ILE A 351 -14.28 -1.97 -11.22
C ILE A 351 -14.03 -0.72 -10.39
N ALA A 352 -13.88 -0.90 -9.08
CA ALA A 352 -13.65 0.18 -8.14
C ALA A 352 -12.38 0.98 -8.51
N LEU A 353 -12.48 2.31 -8.48
CA LEU A 353 -11.31 3.18 -8.57
C LEU A 353 -10.36 2.80 -7.43
N ILE A 354 -9.07 2.69 -7.74
CA ILE A 354 -8.06 2.49 -6.69
C ILE A 354 -8.14 3.69 -5.75
N ASP A 355 -8.34 3.41 -4.46
CA ASP A 355 -8.38 4.39 -3.39
C ASP A 355 -7.11 5.27 -3.42
N ILE A 356 -7.28 6.56 -3.12
CA ILE A 356 -6.18 7.55 -3.08
C ILE A 356 -5.08 7.10 -2.10
N ALA A 357 -5.46 6.43 -0.99
CA ALA A 357 -4.52 5.89 -0.03
C ALA A 357 -3.60 4.82 -0.63
N LEU A 358 -4.13 3.98 -1.50
CA LEU A 358 -3.35 2.99 -2.25
C LEU A 358 -2.51 3.62 -3.35
N ARG A 359 -3.07 4.61 -4.04
CA ARG A 359 -2.41 5.25 -5.17
C ARG A 359 -1.06 5.87 -4.80
N ARG A 360 -0.91 6.36 -3.57
CA ARG A 360 0.36 6.91 -3.07
C ARG A 360 1.40 5.86 -2.66
N ARG A 361 0.99 4.58 -2.51
CA ARG A 361 1.85 3.47 -2.08
C ARG A 361 2.40 2.64 -3.22
N PHE A 362 1.88 2.85 -4.42
CA PHE A 362 2.30 2.14 -5.61
C PHE A 362 2.82 3.12 -6.65
N GLU A 363 3.89 2.76 -7.31
CA GLU A 363 4.32 3.41 -8.53
C GLU A 363 3.53 2.84 -9.72
N PHE A 364 2.97 3.75 -10.53
CA PHE A 364 2.14 3.38 -11.68
C PHE A 364 2.98 3.43 -12.95
N ILE A 365 3.23 2.27 -13.55
CA ILE A 365 4.02 2.12 -14.76
C ILE A 365 3.07 1.93 -15.95
N PRO A 366 3.00 2.91 -16.89
CA PRO A 366 2.10 2.83 -18.01
C PRO A 366 2.55 1.80 -19.05
N MET A 367 1.62 0.97 -19.50
CA MET A 367 1.81 -0.03 -20.55
C MET A 367 0.94 0.32 -21.75
N TYR A 368 1.53 0.94 -22.75
CA TYR A 368 0.83 1.32 -23.98
C TYR A 368 1.09 0.35 -25.12
N THR A 369 0.37 0.54 -26.22
CA THR A 369 0.52 -0.25 -27.43
C THR A 369 1.89 -0.03 -28.05
N ASP A 370 2.68 -1.08 -28.14
CA ASP A 370 3.95 -1.09 -28.86
C ASP A 370 3.70 -1.50 -30.32
N TYR A 371 3.75 -0.54 -31.22
CA TYR A 371 3.57 -0.80 -32.64
C TYR A 371 4.78 -1.45 -33.30
N SER A 372 5.97 -1.37 -32.71
CA SER A 372 7.20 -1.95 -33.25
C SER A 372 7.16 -3.47 -33.34
N VAL A 373 6.37 -4.12 -32.44
CA VAL A 373 6.23 -5.60 -32.42
C VAL A 373 5.18 -6.13 -33.40
N ILE A 374 4.44 -5.24 -34.07
CA ILE A 374 3.36 -5.57 -35.01
C ILE A 374 3.49 -4.74 -36.31
N LYS A 375 4.70 -4.66 -36.87
CA LYS A 375 5.01 -3.78 -38.02
C LYS A 375 4.03 -3.91 -39.18
N ASP A 376 3.58 -5.14 -39.50
CA ASP A 376 2.64 -5.41 -40.59
C ASP A 376 1.23 -4.86 -40.30
N PHE A 377 0.88 -4.62 -39.06
CA PHE A 377 -0.42 -4.11 -38.62
C PHE A 377 -0.39 -2.70 -38.06
N GLU A 378 0.79 -2.05 -37.98
CA GLU A 378 0.92 -0.67 -37.45
C GLU A 378 0.02 0.28 -38.24
N HIS A 379 0.02 0.17 -39.58
CA HIS A 379 -0.76 1.05 -40.48
C HIS A 379 -2.28 0.89 -40.31
N ILE A 380 -2.74 -0.22 -39.72
CA ILE A 380 -4.14 -0.52 -39.38
C ILE A 380 -4.44 -0.07 -37.95
N LEU A 381 -3.68 -0.55 -36.96
CA LEU A 381 -4.02 -0.35 -35.56
C LEU A 381 -3.79 1.07 -35.06
N LYS A 382 -2.78 1.77 -35.57
CA LYS A 382 -2.45 3.13 -35.13
C LYS A 382 -3.54 4.14 -35.47
N PRO A 383 -4.13 4.17 -36.70
CA PRO A 383 -5.30 5.00 -37.01
C PRO A 383 -6.55 4.62 -36.23
N ILE A 384 -6.79 3.33 -35.99
CA ILE A 384 -7.90 2.84 -35.14
C ILE A 384 -7.77 3.42 -33.73
N ASN A 385 -6.62 3.26 -33.08
CA ASN A 385 -6.36 3.79 -31.75
C ASN A 385 -6.46 5.32 -31.68
N LYS A 386 -6.00 6.02 -32.71
CA LYS A 386 -6.17 7.45 -32.83
C LYS A 386 -7.66 7.84 -32.85
N SER A 387 -8.46 7.14 -33.65
CA SER A 387 -9.91 7.40 -33.77
C SER A 387 -10.65 7.07 -32.47
N ILE A 388 -10.25 5.98 -31.76
CA ILE A 388 -10.77 5.65 -30.43
C ILE A 388 -10.49 6.78 -29.47
N TYR A 389 -9.23 7.28 -29.42
CA TYR A 389 -8.85 8.38 -28.54
C TYR A 389 -9.64 9.67 -28.86
N GLU A 390 -9.83 10.00 -30.13
CA GLU A 390 -10.59 11.19 -30.56
C GLU A 390 -12.05 11.14 -30.07
N LYS A 391 -12.67 9.93 -30.11
CA LYS A 391 -14.07 9.73 -29.68
C LYS A 391 -14.24 9.57 -28.17
N LYS A 392 -13.32 8.87 -27.50
CA LYS A 392 -13.40 8.56 -26.07
C LYS A 392 -12.70 9.54 -25.17
N ARG A 393 -11.76 10.36 -25.71
CA ARG A 393 -10.91 11.28 -24.97
C ARG A 393 -10.14 10.61 -23.83
N SER A 394 -9.82 9.32 -23.99
CA SER A 394 -9.03 8.54 -23.05
C SER A 394 -8.21 7.48 -23.79
N ALA A 395 -6.95 7.32 -23.39
CA ALA A 395 -6.08 6.28 -23.89
C ALA A 395 -6.43 4.88 -23.33
N ASP A 396 -7.25 4.81 -22.30
CA ASP A 396 -7.65 3.56 -21.63
C ASP A 396 -8.38 2.58 -22.55
N TYR A 397 -9.04 3.11 -23.60
CA TYR A 397 -9.80 2.33 -24.57
C TYR A 397 -8.99 1.93 -25.81
N MET A 398 -7.70 2.27 -25.87
CA MET A 398 -6.88 1.84 -27.00
C MET A 398 -6.80 0.31 -27.06
N ILE A 399 -6.60 -0.23 -28.24
CA ILE A 399 -6.43 -1.64 -28.48
C ILE A 399 -4.93 -1.96 -28.39
N GLY A 400 -4.56 -2.95 -27.59
CA GLY A 400 -3.17 -3.39 -27.43
C GLY A 400 -2.67 -4.22 -28.62
N HIS A 401 -1.36 -4.29 -28.71
CA HIS A 401 -0.66 -5.04 -29.78
C HIS A 401 -0.81 -6.57 -29.68
N ALA A 402 -1.16 -7.11 -28.51
CA ALA A 402 -1.22 -8.56 -28.28
C ALA A 402 -2.25 -9.29 -29.19
N PHE A 403 -3.22 -8.58 -29.72
CA PHE A 403 -4.19 -9.14 -30.66
C PHE A 403 -3.54 -9.51 -32.02
N PHE A 404 -2.40 -8.89 -32.35
CA PHE A 404 -1.72 -8.96 -33.64
C PHE A 404 -0.34 -9.64 -33.57
N VAL A 405 0.22 -9.83 -32.38
CA VAL A 405 1.53 -10.47 -32.22
C VAL A 405 1.50 -11.89 -32.78
N ASN A 406 2.52 -12.24 -33.58
CA ASN A 406 2.65 -13.53 -34.27
C ASN A 406 1.46 -13.84 -35.21
N LYS A 407 0.86 -12.82 -35.83
CA LYS A 407 -0.21 -12.93 -36.80
C LYS A 407 0.27 -12.42 -38.17
N GLU A 408 -0.37 -12.92 -39.23
CA GLU A 408 -0.18 -12.48 -40.60
C GLU A 408 -1.39 -11.68 -41.08
N LEU A 409 -1.24 -10.87 -42.14
CA LEU A 409 -2.36 -10.07 -42.68
C LEU A 409 -3.56 -10.93 -43.10
N LYS A 410 -3.35 -12.15 -43.51
CA LYS A 410 -4.44 -13.11 -43.78
C LYS A 410 -5.34 -13.41 -42.57
N ASP A 411 -4.83 -13.21 -41.35
CA ASP A 411 -5.58 -13.40 -40.11
C ASP A 411 -6.47 -12.22 -39.78
N LEU A 412 -6.36 -11.07 -40.49
CA LEU A 412 -7.02 -9.83 -40.18
C LEU A 412 -8.54 -9.98 -40.07
N LYS A 413 -9.18 -10.66 -41.01
CA LYS A 413 -10.66 -10.95 -41.00
C LYS A 413 -11.07 -11.62 -39.68
N LYS A 414 -10.32 -12.66 -39.28
CA LYS A 414 -10.58 -13.40 -38.05
C LYS A 414 -10.34 -12.54 -36.78
N ILE A 415 -9.27 -11.74 -36.78
CA ILE A 415 -8.96 -10.84 -35.67
C ILE A 415 -10.04 -9.76 -35.56
N ALA A 416 -10.41 -9.15 -36.67
CA ALA A 416 -11.42 -8.09 -36.70
C ALA A 416 -12.77 -8.64 -36.19
N ASN A 417 -13.30 -9.71 -36.77
CA ASN A 417 -14.61 -10.24 -36.41
C ASN A 417 -14.69 -10.80 -35.00
N ASN A 418 -13.65 -11.54 -34.57
CA ASN A 418 -13.73 -12.29 -33.32
C ASN A 418 -13.14 -11.56 -32.11
N LYS A 419 -12.41 -10.44 -32.30
CA LYS A 419 -11.72 -9.73 -31.22
C LYS A 419 -11.98 -8.22 -31.22
N ILE A 420 -11.74 -7.55 -32.36
CA ILE A 420 -11.75 -6.09 -32.39
C ILE A 420 -13.19 -5.54 -32.45
N ILE A 421 -14.03 -6.06 -33.34
CA ILE A 421 -15.43 -5.61 -33.47
C ILE A 421 -16.21 -5.82 -32.16
N PRO A 422 -16.17 -7.03 -31.51
CA PRO A 422 -16.83 -7.21 -30.22
C PRO A 422 -16.34 -6.24 -29.14
N LEU A 423 -15.02 -6.02 -29.06
CA LEU A 423 -14.44 -5.08 -28.11
C LEU A 423 -14.88 -3.62 -28.36
N LEU A 424 -14.91 -3.20 -29.63
CA LEU A 424 -15.38 -1.88 -30.00
C LEU A 424 -16.88 -1.70 -29.72
N ASN A 425 -17.70 -2.73 -29.97
CA ASN A 425 -19.13 -2.72 -29.62
C ASN A 425 -19.34 -2.47 -28.12
N GLU A 426 -18.53 -3.12 -27.29
CA GLU A 426 -18.52 -2.89 -25.83
C GLU A 426 -18.10 -1.44 -25.50
N TYR A 427 -17.00 -0.97 -26.07
CA TYR A 427 -16.49 0.37 -25.84
C TYR A 427 -17.46 1.48 -26.25
N PHE A 428 -18.17 1.27 -27.35
CA PHE A 428 -19.12 2.25 -27.86
C PHE A 428 -20.58 1.98 -27.48
N ASN A 429 -20.81 1.01 -26.55
CA ASN A 429 -22.15 0.63 -26.06
C ASN A 429 -23.13 0.34 -27.22
N GLY A 430 -22.69 -0.42 -28.22
CA GLY A 430 -23.48 -0.79 -29.38
C GLY A 430 -23.78 0.33 -30.38
N ARG A 431 -23.06 1.47 -30.33
CA ARG A 431 -23.20 2.53 -31.34
C ARG A 431 -22.47 2.13 -32.61
N GLU A 432 -23.16 1.46 -33.51
CA GLU A 432 -22.63 0.83 -34.75
C GLU A 432 -21.87 1.85 -35.62
N ASN A 433 -22.41 3.06 -35.84
CA ASN A 433 -21.75 4.10 -36.62
C ASN A 433 -20.37 4.49 -36.08
N ASP A 434 -20.20 4.56 -34.76
CA ASP A 434 -18.92 4.84 -34.15
C ASP A 434 -17.92 3.71 -34.38
N VAL A 435 -18.37 2.45 -34.30
CA VAL A 435 -17.55 1.26 -34.55
C VAL A 435 -17.10 1.21 -36.01
N ILE A 436 -18.03 1.40 -36.94
CA ILE A 436 -17.76 1.41 -38.40
C ILE A 436 -16.76 2.51 -38.74
N GLU A 437 -16.97 3.73 -38.22
CA GLU A 437 -16.05 4.85 -38.47
C GLU A 437 -14.64 4.56 -37.93
N VAL A 438 -14.53 4.03 -36.72
CA VAL A 438 -13.23 3.66 -36.11
C VAL A 438 -12.49 2.62 -36.94
N LEU A 439 -13.20 1.59 -37.43
CA LEU A 439 -12.61 0.53 -38.25
C LEU A 439 -12.20 1.06 -39.64
N SER A 440 -13.01 1.92 -40.25
CA SER A 440 -12.71 2.50 -41.56
C SER A 440 -11.44 3.36 -41.55
N ARG A 441 -11.11 4.03 -40.41
CA ARG A 441 -9.85 4.77 -40.22
C ARG A 441 -8.62 3.87 -40.32
N GLY A 442 -8.75 2.58 -39.96
CA GLY A 442 -7.69 1.57 -40.12
C GLY A 442 -7.73 0.84 -41.46
N GLY A 443 -8.57 1.28 -42.39
CA GLY A 443 -8.74 0.60 -43.69
C GLY A 443 -9.50 -0.73 -43.60
N ILE A 444 -10.24 -0.96 -42.52
CA ILE A 444 -11.10 -2.13 -42.35
C ILE A 444 -12.48 -1.78 -42.85
N ASN A 445 -12.86 -2.36 -43.99
CA ASN A 445 -14.22 -2.25 -44.51
C ASN A 445 -15.13 -3.18 -43.75
N THR A 446 -16.38 -2.78 -43.55
CA THR A 446 -17.37 -3.55 -42.79
C THR A 446 -18.72 -3.51 -43.50
N ILE A 447 -19.48 -4.58 -43.31
CA ILE A 447 -20.92 -4.68 -43.67
C ILE A 447 -21.71 -5.00 -42.41
N ILE A 448 -23.01 -4.70 -42.45
CA ILE A 448 -23.97 -5.22 -41.48
C ILE A 448 -24.55 -6.49 -42.13
N ASN A 449 -24.37 -7.63 -41.49
CA ASN A 449 -24.95 -8.89 -41.95
C ASN A 449 -26.47 -8.83 -41.79
N GLU A 450 -27.21 -9.07 -42.90
CA GLU A 450 -28.67 -8.89 -42.92
C GLU A 450 -29.43 -9.92 -42.08
N ASP A 451 -28.82 -11.11 -41.83
CA ASP A 451 -29.44 -12.15 -41.02
C ASP A 451 -29.19 -12.00 -39.52
N THR A 452 -27.98 -11.54 -39.14
CA THR A 452 -27.55 -11.47 -37.74
C THR A 452 -27.61 -10.06 -37.19
N PHE A 453 -27.70 -9.04 -38.03
CA PHE A 453 -27.61 -7.61 -37.70
C PHE A 453 -26.29 -7.25 -36.97
N GLN A 454 -25.23 -8.01 -37.27
CA GLN A 454 -23.90 -7.76 -36.68
C GLN A 454 -22.97 -7.09 -37.70
N ILE A 455 -22.05 -6.24 -37.19
CA ILE A 455 -20.98 -5.69 -38.00
C ILE A 455 -19.97 -6.82 -38.29
N GLU A 456 -19.64 -7.00 -39.55
CA GLU A 456 -18.65 -7.97 -40.01
C GLU A 456 -17.60 -7.31 -40.92
N TYR A 457 -16.38 -7.86 -40.89
CA TYR A 457 -15.30 -7.47 -41.80
C TYR A 457 -15.66 -7.86 -43.23
N TYR A 458 -15.47 -6.94 -44.18
CA TYR A 458 -15.71 -7.15 -45.59
C TYR A 458 -14.44 -6.87 -46.42
N ASP A 459 -13.96 -7.83 -47.20
CA ASP A 459 -12.75 -7.70 -48.04
C ASP A 459 -13.01 -7.41 -49.52
N GLY A 460 -14.28 -7.25 -49.92
CA GLY A 460 -14.65 -6.94 -51.28
C GLY A 460 -14.76 -8.18 -52.22
N ASN A 461 -14.39 -9.35 -51.75
CA ASN A 461 -14.40 -10.58 -52.54
C ASN A 461 -15.54 -11.57 -52.18
N ASP A 462 -16.34 -11.21 -51.19
CA ASP A 462 -17.39 -12.08 -50.62
C ASP A 462 -18.78 -11.78 -51.22
N ILE A 463 -18.89 -11.30 -52.50
CA ILE A 463 -20.15 -11.13 -53.25
C ILE A 463 -20.24 -12.17 -54.35
#